data_01acde02532ae67a84cc0641711dcafd
#
_entry.id   01acde02532ae67a84cc0641711dcafd
#
_cell.length_a   1.000
_cell.length_b   1.000
_cell.length_c   1.000
_cell.angle_alpha   90.00
_cell.angle_beta   90.00
_cell.angle_gamma   90.00
#
_symmetry.space_group_name_H-M   'P 1'
#
loop_
_entity.id
_entity.type
_entity.pdbx_description
1 polymer ?
#
loop_
_entity_poly.entity_id
_entity_poly.type
_entity_poly.pdbx_seq_one_letter_code
_entity_poly.pdbx_strand_id
1 'polypeptide(L)'
;MKNARIFDILDEFRKPETADKEVFAARKNGKWNSVTAAQYVETVDQLSLGFLESGIKKGDRVATIVKNCPEWNYIDMALLQIGAIQVPIYPTISDNNYQFIFTDASVTYIIVSDEAFYLRIKDVVNEVPNLDTVYSIEKVDGLRNWTELLDRGKNSGKKAELEKLRNNIDANEMATLIYTSGTTGNPKGVMLSHRNIMSNADATIEILAHNPVSRTLSFLPLCHVLERIMNYTYQRHGASIYYCDNLDQLSEYIRDSKPEMFTAVPRVLEKTYEKIVRKGRGLKGIKKAIFFWAISVGEKYEPWQKGGLWYQLKLSLARNLVFSKWNAAFGGRLNAIVIGGASLQERIARVFWAAGFKIMEGYGLTETSPVIAVGNFLPGGVKIGTVGHALPGVEIKIAEDGEILTRGPNVMLGYYKREDLTNEIIDKEGWLHTGDIGRFEGNFLRITDRKKEIFKTSGGKYIAPQQVENKLKESAFIEHVMVVGEGKNYAAAIIIPDFAHLESWCNVKGKKFESKEKIIKDQVIISRIEREINEKNKQLDHTERVKKFVLLADSWNIETGELSATMKLKRKFLMRKYAVLIESLYVNAGFSAKV
;
A
#
# COMPACT_ATOMS: atom_id res chain seq x y z
N MET A 1 -7.28 -14.67 -21.63
CA MET A 1 -7.27 -13.98 -22.95
C MET A 1 -5.86 -13.42 -23.17
N LYS A 2 -5.10 -13.96 -24.11
CA LYS A 2 -3.65 -13.66 -24.27
C LYS A 2 -3.30 -12.20 -24.65
N ASN A 3 -4.25 -11.35 -25.03
CA ASN A 3 -4.00 -9.98 -25.51
C ASN A 3 -5.08 -9.00 -25.03
N ALA A 4 -5.60 -9.14 -23.80
CA ALA A 4 -6.60 -8.22 -23.30
C ALA A 4 -5.97 -6.86 -22.96
N ARG A 5 -6.65 -5.78 -23.38
CA ARG A 5 -6.33 -4.42 -22.95
C ARG A 5 -7.16 -4.07 -21.72
N ILE A 6 -6.73 -3.09 -20.94
CA ILE A 6 -7.42 -2.74 -19.68
C ILE A 6 -8.88 -2.37 -19.95
N PHE A 7 -9.15 -1.55 -20.96
CA PHE A 7 -10.51 -1.11 -21.27
C PHE A 7 -11.41 -2.21 -21.87
N ASP A 8 -10.87 -3.37 -22.26
CA ASP A 8 -11.69 -4.53 -22.65
C ASP A 8 -12.52 -5.09 -21.48
N ILE A 9 -12.22 -4.68 -20.23
CA ILE A 9 -13.07 -4.94 -19.06
C ILE A 9 -14.51 -4.40 -19.29
N LEU A 10 -14.65 -3.29 -20.00
CA LEU A 10 -15.95 -2.68 -20.30
C LEU A 10 -16.84 -3.57 -21.18
N ASP A 11 -16.28 -4.47 -21.97
CA ASP A 11 -17.05 -5.34 -22.86
C ASP A 11 -17.96 -6.30 -22.07
N GLU A 12 -17.53 -6.69 -20.85
CA GLU A 12 -18.40 -7.47 -19.96
C GLU A 12 -19.59 -6.65 -19.46
N PHE A 13 -19.36 -5.36 -19.18
CA PHE A 13 -20.40 -4.43 -18.70
C PHE A 13 -21.29 -3.89 -19.82
N ARG A 14 -20.95 -4.11 -21.09
CA ARG A 14 -21.80 -3.77 -22.25
C ARG A 14 -22.89 -4.81 -22.53
N LYS A 15 -22.79 -5.98 -21.91
CA LYS A 15 -23.77 -7.06 -22.10
C LYS A 15 -25.09 -6.70 -21.46
N PRO A 16 -26.23 -6.97 -22.13
CA PRO A 16 -27.57 -6.64 -21.57
C PRO A 16 -27.82 -7.24 -20.18
N GLU A 17 -27.35 -8.46 -19.95
CA GLU A 17 -27.53 -9.18 -18.68
C GLU A 17 -26.76 -8.56 -17.49
N THR A 18 -25.80 -7.70 -17.74
CA THR A 18 -25.02 -7.01 -16.71
C THR A 18 -25.42 -5.55 -16.53
N ALA A 19 -26.29 -5.01 -17.39
CA ALA A 19 -26.60 -3.57 -17.46
C ALA A 19 -26.99 -2.95 -16.11
N ASP A 20 -27.84 -3.62 -15.35
CA ASP A 20 -28.33 -3.15 -14.05
C ASP A 20 -27.44 -3.55 -12.87
N LYS A 21 -26.34 -4.25 -13.11
CA LYS A 21 -25.41 -4.68 -12.08
C LYS A 21 -24.72 -3.46 -11.44
N GLU A 22 -24.73 -3.39 -10.10
CA GLU A 22 -23.93 -2.41 -9.36
C GLU A 22 -22.44 -2.70 -9.57
N VAL A 23 -21.70 -1.72 -10.08
CA VAL A 23 -20.24 -1.80 -10.28
C VAL A 23 -19.51 -0.99 -9.22
N PHE A 24 -19.98 0.23 -8.97
CA PHE A 24 -19.38 1.15 -8.03
C PHE A 24 -20.39 1.69 -7.04
N ALA A 25 -19.93 2.07 -5.86
CA ALA A 25 -20.68 2.88 -4.91
C ALA A 25 -19.78 3.88 -4.19
N ALA A 26 -20.23 5.12 -4.06
CA ALA A 26 -19.54 6.16 -3.29
C ALA A 26 -20.54 6.91 -2.39
N ARG A 27 -20.07 7.44 -1.27
CA ARG A 27 -20.90 8.25 -0.40
C ARG A 27 -21.02 9.68 -0.93
N LYS A 28 -22.25 10.16 -1.00
CA LYS A 28 -22.55 11.56 -1.27
C LYS A 28 -23.59 12.02 -0.25
N ASN A 29 -23.29 13.06 0.52
CA ASN A 29 -24.15 13.54 1.61
C ASN A 29 -24.53 12.44 2.62
N GLY A 30 -23.56 11.58 2.98
CA GLY A 30 -23.74 10.49 3.95
C GLY A 30 -24.51 9.26 3.45
N LYS A 31 -24.97 9.25 2.19
CA LYS A 31 -25.69 8.13 1.58
C LYS A 31 -24.86 7.47 0.47
N TRP A 32 -24.94 6.15 0.36
CA TRP A 32 -24.36 5.42 -0.74
C TRP A 32 -25.15 5.67 -2.03
N ASN A 33 -24.43 6.09 -3.06
CA ASN A 33 -24.95 6.22 -4.42
C ASN A 33 -24.25 5.18 -5.27
N SER A 34 -25.03 4.27 -5.82
CA SER A 34 -24.56 3.20 -6.69
C SER A 34 -24.52 3.64 -8.13
N VAL A 35 -23.60 3.05 -8.87
CA VAL A 35 -23.44 3.20 -10.31
C VAL A 35 -23.62 1.83 -10.95
N THR A 36 -24.52 1.74 -11.92
CA THR A 36 -24.75 0.50 -12.67
C THR A 36 -23.72 0.34 -13.80
N ALA A 37 -23.58 -0.86 -14.32
CA ALA A 37 -22.70 -1.16 -15.46
C ALA A 37 -23.07 -0.32 -16.71
N ALA A 38 -24.36 -0.17 -17.00
CA ALA A 38 -24.81 0.66 -18.11
C ALA A 38 -24.40 2.13 -17.93
N GLN A 39 -24.60 2.70 -16.74
CA GLN A 39 -24.18 4.07 -16.43
C GLN A 39 -22.66 4.23 -16.53
N TYR A 40 -21.90 3.25 -16.06
CA TYR A 40 -20.44 3.26 -16.14
C TYR A 40 -19.96 3.31 -17.60
N VAL A 41 -20.44 2.38 -18.42
CA VAL A 41 -20.06 2.30 -19.84
C VAL A 41 -20.45 3.57 -20.58
N GLU A 42 -21.70 4.06 -20.41
CA GLU A 42 -22.17 5.28 -21.04
C GLU A 42 -21.30 6.49 -20.66
N THR A 43 -20.98 6.65 -19.37
CA THR A 43 -20.16 7.75 -18.89
C THR A 43 -18.74 7.69 -19.47
N VAL A 44 -18.14 6.50 -19.51
CA VAL A 44 -16.81 6.31 -20.09
C VAL A 44 -16.81 6.63 -21.60
N ASP A 45 -17.79 6.17 -22.37
CA ASP A 45 -17.86 6.43 -23.81
C ASP A 45 -18.07 7.92 -24.09
N GLN A 46 -18.97 8.59 -23.36
CA GLN A 46 -19.16 10.03 -23.45
C GLN A 46 -17.86 10.78 -23.10
N LEU A 47 -17.17 10.38 -22.04
CA LEU A 47 -15.93 11.03 -21.62
C LEU A 47 -14.80 10.83 -22.64
N SER A 48 -14.68 9.64 -23.23
CA SER A 48 -13.73 9.37 -24.32
C SER A 48 -13.94 10.30 -25.51
N LEU A 49 -15.20 10.47 -25.94
CA LEU A 49 -15.57 11.39 -26.99
C LEU A 49 -15.30 12.85 -26.61
N GLY A 50 -15.58 13.21 -25.35
CA GLY A 50 -15.30 14.55 -24.83
C GLY A 50 -13.81 14.88 -24.81
N PHE A 51 -12.97 13.91 -24.47
CA PHE A 51 -11.52 14.06 -24.58
C PHE A 51 -11.07 14.30 -26.03
N LEU A 52 -11.58 13.52 -26.97
CA LEU A 52 -11.28 13.73 -28.40
C LEU A 52 -11.75 15.09 -28.91
N GLU A 53 -12.94 15.57 -28.49
CA GLU A 53 -13.43 16.92 -28.83
C GLU A 53 -12.60 18.03 -28.17
N SER A 54 -11.97 17.75 -27.05
CA SER A 54 -11.08 18.69 -26.36
C SER A 54 -9.66 18.69 -26.89
N GLY A 55 -9.38 17.89 -27.94
CA GLY A 55 -8.07 17.85 -28.60
C GLY A 55 -7.08 16.84 -28.03
N ILE A 56 -7.46 16.06 -27.00
CA ILE A 56 -6.59 15.01 -26.46
C ILE A 56 -6.44 13.89 -27.50
N LYS A 57 -5.20 13.48 -27.73
CA LYS A 57 -4.82 12.51 -28.76
C LYS A 57 -4.15 11.28 -28.14
N LYS A 58 -4.07 10.21 -28.94
CA LYS A 58 -3.25 9.04 -28.61
C LYS A 58 -1.81 9.47 -28.26
N GLY A 59 -1.32 9.01 -27.11
CA GLY A 59 0.01 9.31 -26.61
C GLY A 59 0.13 10.59 -25.76
N ASP A 60 -0.91 11.42 -25.68
CA ASP A 60 -0.91 12.57 -24.76
C ASP A 60 -0.91 12.10 -23.30
N ARG A 61 -0.27 12.87 -22.42
CA ARG A 61 -0.17 12.55 -20.99
C ARG A 61 -1.11 13.44 -20.19
N VAL A 62 -2.03 12.79 -19.50
CA VAL A 62 -3.01 13.44 -18.64
C VAL A 62 -2.71 13.12 -17.17
N ALA A 63 -2.30 14.13 -16.42
CA ALA A 63 -2.06 13.96 -14.99
C ALA A 63 -3.38 13.91 -14.22
N THR A 64 -3.45 13.00 -13.24
CA THR A 64 -4.62 12.88 -12.37
C THR A 64 -4.19 12.94 -10.90
N ILE A 65 -4.79 13.88 -10.13
CA ILE A 65 -4.62 14.04 -8.69
C ILE A 65 -6.01 13.91 -8.08
N VAL A 66 -6.49 12.67 -8.00
CA VAL A 66 -7.90 12.37 -7.75
C VAL A 66 -8.04 11.40 -6.57
N LYS A 67 -8.99 11.70 -5.68
CA LYS A 67 -9.39 10.82 -4.56
C LYS A 67 -10.01 9.52 -5.08
N ASN A 68 -10.13 8.55 -4.18
CA ASN A 68 -10.84 7.31 -4.50
C ASN A 68 -12.34 7.59 -4.72
N CYS A 69 -12.77 7.47 -5.96
CA CYS A 69 -14.16 7.70 -6.39
C CYS A 69 -14.43 6.97 -7.72
N PRO A 70 -15.70 6.76 -8.11
CA PRO A 70 -16.05 6.21 -9.41
C PRO A 70 -15.48 7.00 -10.59
N GLU A 71 -15.44 8.32 -10.48
CA GLU A 71 -14.95 9.25 -11.52
C GLU A 71 -13.50 8.97 -11.90
N TRP A 72 -12.69 8.50 -10.94
CA TRP A 72 -11.31 8.08 -11.24
C TRP A 72 -11.29 6.97 -12.30
N ASN A 73 -12.19 5.97 -12.19
CA ASN A 73 -12.27 4.88 -13.17
C ASN A 73 -12.85 5.34 -14.51
N TYR A 74 -13.79 6.29 -14.51
CA TYR A 74 -14.32 6.84 -15.75
C TYR A 74 -13.23 7.53 -16.55
N ILE A 75 -12.45 8.38 -15.88
CA ILE A 75 -11.32 9.11 -16.46
C ILE A 75 -10.28 8.13 -17.01
N ASP A 76 -9.88 7.16 -16.19
CA ASP A 76 -8.87 6.17 -16.54
C ASP A 76 -9.28 5.36 -17.78
N MET A 77 -10.46 4.75 -17.77
CA MET A 77 -10.95 3.96 -18.90
C MET A 77 -11.17 4.79 -20.16
N ALA A 78 -11.61 6.03 -20.01
CA ALA A 78 -11.81 6.92 -21.15
C ALA A 78 -10.49 7.31 -21.81
N LEU A 79 -9.46 7.62 -21.03
CA LEU A 79 -8.11 7.88 -21.56
C LEU A 79 -7.53 6.65 -22.25
N LEU A 80 -7.69 5.47 -21.64
CA LEU A 80 -7.23 4.21 -22.19
C LEU A 80 -7.90 3.88 -23.53
N GLN A 81 -9.20 4.17 -23.70
CA GLN A 81 -9.93 3.93 -24.96
C GLN A 81 -9.43 4.78 -26.13
N ILE A 82 -8.91 5.96 -25.86
CA ILE A 82 -8.34 6.86 -26.89
C ILE A 82 -6.82 6.71 -27.05
N GLY A 83 -6.20 5.85 -26.23
CA GLY A 83 -4.74 5.64 -26.21
C GLY A 83 -3.95 6.78 -25.58
N ALA A 84 -4.59 7.65 -24.81
CA ALA A 84 -3.90 8.63 -23.97
C ALA A 84 -3.34 7.97 -22.71
N ILE A 85 -2.25 8.53 -22.18
CA ILE A 85 -1.49 7.95 -21.09
C ILE A 85 -1.83 8.67 -19.80
N GLN A 86 -2.44 7.97 -18.86
CA GLN A 86 -2.68 8.52 -17.54
C GLN A 86 -1.38 8.58 -16.73
N VAL A 87 -1.12 9.73 -16.09
CA VAL A 87 -0.05 9.96 -15.13
C VAL A 87 -0.69 10.19 -13.75
N PRO A 88 -0.95 9.13 -12.99
CA PRO A 88 -1.59 9.26 -11.68
C PRO A 88 -0.56 9.70 -10.64
N ILE A 89 -0.91 10.74 -9.86
CA ILE A 89 0.02 11.38 -8.94
C ILE A 89 -0.54 11.41 -7.53
N TYR A 90 0.31 11.14 -6.54
CA TYR A 90 -0.02 11.27 -5.14
C TYR A 90 -0.28 12.73 -4.75
N PRO A 91 -1.36 13.02 -4.02
CA PRO A 91 -1.67 14.39 -3.60
C PRO A 91 -0.73 14.94 -2.51
N THR A 92 0.17 14.11 -1.98
CA THR A 92 1.04 14.43 -0.83
C THR A 92 2.51 14.57 -1.19
N ILE A 93 2.86 14.72 -2.49
CA ILE A 93 4.24 14.98 -2.90
C ILE A 93 4.59 16.47 -2.78
N SER A 94 5.89 16.79 -2.82
CA SER A 94 6.38 18.18 -2.79
C SER A 94 6.18 18.90 -4.12
N ASP A 95 6.15 20.22 -4.09
CA ASP A 95 6.00 21.07 -5.27
C ASP A 95 7.08 20.81 -6.32
N ASN A 96 8.34 20.65 -5.90
CA ASN A 96 9.44 20.28 -6.79
C ASN A 96 9.19 18.94 -7.50
N ASN A 97 8.54 17.98 -6.84
CA ASN A 97 8.19 16.72 -7.48
C ASN A 97 7.03 16.87 -8.45
N TYR A 98 6.04 17.72 -8.15
CA TYR A 98 4.97 18.04 -9.11
C TYR A 98 5.55 18.68 -10.35
N GLN A 99 6.37 19.73 -10.21
CA GLN A 99 7.03 20.42 -11.33
C GLN A 99 7.86 19.45 -12.17
N PHE A 100 8.66 18.61 -11.51
CA PHE A 100 9.46 17.61 -12.20
C PHE A 100 8.59 16.64 -13.01
N ILE A 101 7.55 16.05 -12.39
CA ILE A 101 6.69 15.06 -13.04
C ILE A 101 5.94 15.67 -14.22
N PHE A 102 5.36 16.85 -14.06
CA PHE A 102 4.62 17.52 -15.13
C PHE A 102 5.52 17.84 -16.32
N THR A 103 6.75 18.30 -16.07
CA THR A 103 7.72 18.63 -17.11
C THR A 103 8.29 17.37 -17.76
N ASP A 104 8.74 16.39 -16.99
CA ASP A 104 9.36 15.16 -17.51
C ASP A 104 8.37 14.34 -18.32
N ALA A 105 7.15 14.15 -17.82
CA ALA A 105 6.08 13.49 -18.53
C ALA A 105 5.53 14.33 -19.69
N SER A 106 5.87 15.61 -19.80
CA SER A 106 5.27 16.56 -20.78
C SER A 106 3.74 16.52 -20.69
N VAL A 107 3.20 16.75 -19.50
CA VAL A 107 1.75 16.72 -19.22
C VAL A 107 1.06 17.86 -19.98
N THR A 108 -0.03 17.53 -20.66
CA THR A 108 -0.83 18.51 -21.43
C THR A 108 -2.17 18.85 -20.75
N TYR A 109 -2.72 17.94 -19.95
CA TYR A 109 -3.95 18.14 -19.19
C TYR A 109 -3.78 17.66 -17.76
N ILE A 110 -4.45 18.32 -16.81
CA ILE A 110 -4.48 17.92 -15.41
C ILE A 110 -5.94 17.79 -14.97
N ILE A 111 -6.25 16.74 -14.22
CA ILE A 111 -7.55 16.54 -13.58
C ILE A 111 -7.35 16.42 -12.08
N VAL A 112 -8.01 17.29 -11.31
CA VAL A 112 -7.95 17.29 -9.84
C VAL A 112 -9.31 16.94 -9.24
N SER A 113 -9.35 16.39 -8.03
CA SER A 113 -10.61 16.12 -7.34
C SER A 113 -11.38 17.38 -7.00
N ASP A 114 -10.71 18.35 -6.36
CA ASP A 114 -11.33 19.46 -5.67
C ASP A 114 -10.39 20.65 -5.55
N GLU A 115 -10.89 21.73 -4.93
CA GLU A 115 -10.14 22.95 -4.70
C GLU A 115 -8.88 22.74 -3.85
N ALA A 116 -8.95 21.88 -2.83
CA ALA A 116 -7.80 21.64 -1.96
C ALA A 116 -6.62 21.04 -2.73
N PHE A 117 -6.89 20.14 -3.68
CA PHE A 117 -5.85 19.57 -4.54
C PHE A 117 -5.36 20.56 -5.59
N TYR A 118 -6.25 21.40 -6.13
CA TYR A 118 -5.84 22.47 -7.04
C TYR A 118 -4.91 23.48 -6.38
N LEU A 119 -5.24 23.94 -5.17
CA LEU A 119 -4.43 24.91 -4.43
C LEU A 119 -3.01 24.40 -4.15
N ARG A 120 -2.81 23.09 -4.02
CA ARG A 120 -1.48 22.48 -3.85
C ARG A 120 -0.60 22.59 -5.09
N ILE A 121 -1.18 22.65 -6.29
CA ILE A 121 -0.44 22.66 -7.55
C ILE A 121 -0.53 23.98 -8.29
N LYS A 122 -1.32 24.93 -7.80
CA LYS A 122 -1.66 26.18 -8.47
C LYS A 122 -0.43 26.95 -8.96
N ASP A 123 0.58 27.08 -8.10
CA ASP A 123 1.80 27.83 -8.45
C ASP A 123 2.64 27.03 -9.47
N VAL A 124 2.72 25.72 -9.32
CA VAL A 124 3.45 24.83 -10.23
C VAL A 124 2.81 24.78 -11.63
N VAL A 125 1.48 24.78 -11.70
CA VAL A 125 0.72 24.69 -12.97
C VAL A 125 1.07 25.82 -13.92
N ASN A 126 1.32 27.04 -13.42
CA ASN A 126 1.69 28.19 -14.24
C ASN A 126 3.07 28.05 -14.90
N GLU A 127 3.90 27.13 -14.42
CA GLU A 127 5.26 26.90 -14.92
C GLU A 127 5.33 25.67 -15.85
N VAL A 128 4.21 24.95 -16.07
CA VAL A 128 4.19 23.75 -16.91
C VAL A 128 4.13 24.13 -18.39
N PRO A 129 5.15 23.78 -19.20
CA PRO A 129 5.12 24.06 -20.62
C PRO A 129 4.01 23.29 -21.34
N ASN A 130 3.29 23.96 -22.24
CA ASN A 130 2.25 23.35 -23.08
C ASN A 130 1.08 22.72 -22.32
N LEU A 131 0.79 23.18 -21.10
CA LEU A 131 -0.42 22.76 -20.40
C LEU A 131 -1.64 23.45 -21.02
N ASP A 132 -2.56 22.64 -21.53
CA ASP A 132 -3.77 23.15 -22.18
C ASP A 132 -4.84 23.55 -21.17
N THR A 133 -5.14 22.67 -20.22
CA THR A 133 -6.25 22.91 -19.29
C THR A 133 -6.13 22.08 -17.99
N VAL A 134 -6.66 22.65 -16.92
CA VAL A 134 -6.94 21.95 -15.66
C VAL A 134 -8.44 21.77 -15.51
N TYR A 135 -8.88 20.53 -15.29
CA TYR A 135 -10.26 20.19 -14.96
C TYR A 135 -10.38 19.79 -13.50
N SER A 136 -11.55 20.04 -12.89
CA SER A 136 -11.89 19.57 -11.56
C SER A 136 -13.09 18.63 -11.57
N ILE A 137 -13.12 17.64 -10.65
CA ILE A 137 -14.28 16.75 -10.48
C ILE A 137 -15.37 17.49 -9.69
N GLU A 138 -15.05 18.04 -8.54
CA GLU A 138 -15.94 18.96 -7.83
C GLU A 138 -15.92 20.33 -8.52
N LYS A 139 -16.99 21.10 -8.39
CA LYS A 139 -17.02 22.46 -8.93
C LYS A 139 -16.05 23.35 -8.13
N VAL A 140 -15.12 23.97 -8.84
CA VAL A 140 -14.13 24.90 -8.30
C VAL A 140 -14.18 26.19 -9.11
N ASP A 141 -14.28 27.33 -8.44
CA ASP A 141 -14.34 28.62 -9.11
C ASP A 141 -13.06 28.89 -9.93
N GLY A 142 -13.25 29.29 -11.17
CA GLY A 142 -12.15 29.56 -12.09
C GLY A 142 -11.55 28.33 -12.78
N LEU A 143 -12.00 27.11 -12.46
CA LEU A 143 -11.62 25.90 -13.17
C LEU A 143 -12.75 25.36 -14.03
N ARG A 144 -12.38 24.68 -15.11
CA ARG A 144 -13.31 23.88 -15.90
C ARG A 144 -13.73 22.64 -15.11
N ASN A 145 -15.02 22.32 -15.16
CA ASN A 145 -15.51 21.09 -14.54
C ASN A 145 -15.49 19.93 -15.54
N TRP A 146 -15.15 18.74 -15.09
CA TRP A 146 -15.09 17.54 -15.92
C TRP A 146 -16.42 17.20 -16.63
N THR A 147 -17.57 17.67 -16.10
CA THR A 147 -18.87 17.48 -16.75
C THR A 147 -18.97 18.19 -18.09
N GLU A 148 -18.16 19.23 -18.34
CA GLU A 148 -18.05 19.85 -19.67
C GLU A 148 -17.55 18.87 -20.72
N LEU A 149 -16.68 17.93 -20.32
CA LEU A 149 -16.19 16.87 -21.22
C LEU A 149 -17.33 15.89 -21.56
N LEU A 150 -18.17 15.54 -20.59
CA LEU A 150 -19.34 14.70 -20.82
C LEU A 150 -20.31 15.37 -21.82
N ASP A 151 -20.59 16.67 -21.63
CA ASP A 151 -21.50 17.42 -22.51
C ASP A 151 -20.95 17.54 -23.93
N ARG A 152 -19.63 17.73 -24.09
CA ARG A 152 -18.97 17.67 -25.41
C ARG A 152 -19.11 16.29 -26.03
N GLY A 153 -18.89 15.23 -25.24
CA GLY A 153 -18.97 13.86 -25.73
C GLY A 153 -20.37 13.44 -26.17
N LYS A 154 -21.42 13.87 -25.45
CA LYS A 154 -22.82 13.62 -25.83
C LYS A 154 -23.15 14.13 -27.23
N ASN A 155 -22.57 15.26 -27.58
CA ASN A 155 -22.83 15.94 -28.88
C ASN A 155 -21.76 15.64 -29.93
N SER A 156 -20.84 14.70 -29.66
CA SER A 156 -19.71 14.41 -30.54
C SER A 156 -20.11 13.59 -31.77
N GLY A 157 -19.58 13.99 -32.92
CA GLY A 157 -19.63 13.21 -34.16
C GLY A 157 -18.51 12.17 -34.30
N LYS A 158 -17.60 12.05 -33.32
CA LYS A 158 -16.35 11.25 -33.43
C LYS A 158 -16.49 9.78 -33.03
N LYS A 159 -17.71 9.21 -32.99
CA LYS A 159 -17.92 7.80 -32.61
C LYS A 159 -17.10 6.82 -33.44
N ALA A 160 -17.07 7.01 -34.76
CA ALA A 160 -16.29 6.17 -35.69
C ALA A 160 -14.76 6.31 -35.45
N GLU A 161 -14.30 7.52 -35.08
CA GLU A 161 -12.89 7.76 -34.71
C GLU A 161 -12.54 7.01 -33.44
N LEU A 162 -13.39 7.06 -32.39
CA LEU A 162 -13.21 6.33 -31.14
C LEU A 162 -13.12 4.82 -31.37
N GLU A 163 -14.02 4.25 -32.17
CA GLU A 163 -13.99 2.82 -32.52
C GLU A 163 -12.69 2.44 -33.24
N LYS A 164 -12.26 3.28 -34.20
CA LYS A 164 -11.00 3.07 -34.91
C LYS A 164 -9.79 3.10 -33.94
N LEU A 165 -9.76 4.05 -33.00
CA LEU A 165 -8.70 4.13 -32.00
C LEU A 165 -8.69 2.87 -31.13
N ARG A 166 -9.83 2.48 -30.55
CA ARG A 166 -9.96 1.27 -29.73
C ARG A 166 -9.46 0.02 -30.46
N ASN A 167 -9.78 -0.14 -31.74
CA ASN A 167 -9.36 -1.30 -32.54
C ASN A 167 -7.85 -1.30 -32.86
N ASN A 168 -7.20 -0.12 -32.86
CA ASN A 168 -5.79 0.04 -33.21
C ASN A 168 -4.85 0.16 -32.01
N ILE A 169 -5.34 0.09 -30.78
CA ILE A 169 -4.49 0.08 -29.57
C ILE A 169 -4.01 -1.35 -29.32
N ASP A 170 -2.68 -1.55 -29.32
CA ASP A 170 -2.07 -2.84 -29.00
C ASP A 170 -1.90 -3.03 -27.49
N ALA A 171 -2.02 -4.27 -27.03
CA ALA A 171 -1.87 -4.62 -25.62
C ALA A 171 -0.47 -4.32 -25.06
N ASN A 172 0.55 -4.22 -25.90
CA ASN A 172 1.92 -3.87 -25.47
C ASN A 172 2.17 -2.36 -25.48
N GLU A 173 1.22 -1.53 -25.93
CA GLU A 173 1.36 -0.08 -25.82
C GLU A 173 1.31 0.38 -24.36
N MET A 174 2.03 1.46 -24.07
CA MET A 174 2.04 2.08 -22.74
C MET A 174 0.66 2.61 -22.37
N ALA A 175 0.09 2.08 -21.29
CA ALA A 175 -1.20 2.46 -20.75
C ALA A 175 -1.10 3.56 -19.69
N THR A 176 -0.01 3.55 -18.92
CA THR A 176 0.18 4.49 -17.82
C THR A 176 1.65 4.72 -17.51
N LEU A 177 1.93 5.89 -16.92
CA LEU A 177 3.24 6.30 -16.47
C LEU A 177 3.16 6.63 -14.97
N ILE A 178 3.71 5.75 -14.13
CA ILE A 178 3.63 5.88 -12.66
C ILE A 178 4.99 6.31 -12.12
N TYR A 179 5.05 7.48 -11.49
CA TYR A 179 6.28 7.97 -10.89
C TYR A 179 6.50 7.42 -9.48
N THR A 180 7.68 6.80 -9.28
CA THR A 180 8.11 6.26 -8.00
C THR A 180 9.23 7.11 -7.40
N SER A 181 9.25 7.29 -6.08
CA SER A 181 10.33 7.99 -5.39
C SER A 181 11.60 7.16 -5.43
N GLY A 182 12.58 7.59 -6.21
CA GLY A 182 13.92 7.01 -6.20
C GLY A 182 14.64 7.24 -4.86
N THR A 183 15.52 6.33 -4.47
CA THR A 183 16.35 6.48 -3.26
C THR A 183 17.43 7.55 -3.40
N THR A 184 17.68 8.09 -4.60
CA THR A 184 18.87 8.88 -4.94
C THR A 184 18.62 10.17 -5.73
N GLY A 185 17.38 10.65 -5.86
CA GLY A 185 17.14 11.85 -6.67
C GLY A 185 15.69 12.04 -7.10
N ASN A 186 15.49 12.56 -8.30
CA ASN A 186 14.18 12.79 -8.89
C ASN A 186 13.37 11.49 -9.03
N PRO A 187 12.03 11.56 -8.99
CA PRO A 187 11.16 10.43 -9.25
C PRO A 187 11.45 9.77 -10.60
N LYS A 188 11.24 8.46 -10.70
CA LYS A 188 11.40 7.69 -11.94
C LYS A 188 10.03 7.31 -12.48
N GLY A 189 9.77 7.57 -13.75
CA GLY A 189 8.53 7.20 -14.41
C GLY A 189 8.57 5.74 -14.87
N VAL A 190 7.78 4.88 -14.26
CA VAL A 190 7.62 3.46 -14.62
C VAL A 190 6.60 3.36 -15.73
N MET A 191 7.00 2.84 -16.89
CA MET A 191 6.12 2.63 -18.05
C MET A 191 5.46 1.25 -17.97
N LEU A 192 4.12 1.22 -17.85
CA LEU A 192 3.36 -0.02 -17.84
C LEU A 192 2.43 -0.10 -19.05
N SER A 193 2.45 -1.25 -19.74
CA SER A 193 1.54 -1.53 -20.84
C SER A 193 0.21 -2.09 -20.36
N HIS A 194 -0.79 -2.12 -21.22
CA HIS A 194 -2.04 -2.85 -20.98
C HIS A 194 -1.77 -4.31 -20.61
N ARG A 195 -0.86 -4.96 -21.35
CA ARG A 195 -0.48 -6.36 -21.11
C ARG A 195 0.16 -6.59 -19.74
N ASN A 196 1.07 -5.70 -19.31
CA ASN A 196 1.69 -5.82 -18.01
C ASN A 196 0.63 -5.86 -16.89
N ILE A 197 -0.31 -4.92 -16.93
CA ILE A 197 -1.38 -4.78 -15.95
C ILE A 197 -2.37 -5.94 -16.04
N MET A 198 -2.85 -6.26 -17.25
CA MET A 198 -3.87 -7.29 -17.42
C MET A 198 -3.37 -8.69 -17.11
N SER A 199 -2.10 -9.03 -17.42
CA SER A 199 -1.51 -10.31 -17.02
C SER A 199 -1.52 -10.50 -15.50
N ASN A 200 -1.26 -9.43 -14.75
CA ASN A 200 -1.26 -9.44 -13.29
C ASN A 200 -2.70 -9.55 -12.74
N ALA A 201 -3.65 -8.81 -13.32
CA ALA A 201 -5.06 -8.89 -12.94
C ALA A 201 -5.65 -10.29 -13.19
N ASP A 202 -5.43 -10.87 -14.38
CA ASP A 202 -5.93 -12.18 -14.75
C ASP A 202 -5.37 -13.28 -13.81
N ALA A 203 -4.06 -13.24 -13.53
CA ALA A 203 -3.45 -14.17 -12.60
C ALA A 203 -3.97 -14.01 -11.16
N THR A 204 -4.30 -12.80 -10.74
CA THR A 204 -4.89 -12.53 -9.42
C THR A 204 -6.33 -13.06 -9.35
N ILE A 205 -7.10 -13.00 -10.45
CA ILE A 205 -8.46 -13.56 -10.52
C ILE A 205 -8.44 -15.08 -10.30
N GLU A 206 -7.46 -15.81 -10.82
CA GLU A 206 -7.33 -17.25 -10.59
C GLU A 206 -7.23 -17.56 -9.09
N ILE A 207 -6.55 -16.71 -8.33
CA ILE A 207 -6.47 -16.83 -6.87
C ILE A 207 -7.82 -16.51 -6.21
N LEU A 208 -8.51 -15.45 -6.66
CA LEU A 208 -9.82 -15.05 -6.15
C LEU A 208 -10.93 -16.07 -6.47
N ALA A 209 -10.79 -16.87 -7.52
CA ALA A 209 -11.77 -17.92 -7.86
C ALA A 209 -12.02 -18.89 -6.69
N HIS A 210 -11.04 -19.07 -5.82
CA HIS A 210 -11.16 -19.88 -4.60
C HIS A 210 -11.75 -19.13 -3.38
N ASN A 211 -12.10 -17.86 -3.53
CA ASN A 211 -12.76 -17.07 -2.51
C ASN A 211 -13.62 -16.00 -3.20
N PRO A 212 -14.80 -16.36 -3.74
CA PRO A 212 -15.66 -15.43 -4.46
C PRO A 212 -15.97 -14.19 -3.64
N VAL A 213 -15.88 -13.03 -4.27
CA VAL A 213 -16.10 -11.72 -3.66
C VAL A 213 -17.14 -10.97 -4.47
N SER A 214 -18.25 -10.58 -3.86
CA SER A 214 -19.31 -9.79 -4.48
C SER A 214 -19.17 -8.29 -4.18
N ARG A 215 -18.53 -7.95 -3.06
CA ARG A 215 -18.38 -6.57 -2.59
C ARG A 215 -17.02 -6.34 -1.95
N THR A 216 -16.37 -5.25 -2.35
CA THR A 216 -15.08 -4.81 -1.80
C THR A 216 -15.11 -3.34 -1.39
N LEU A 217 -14.12 -2.92 -0.60
CA LEU A 217 -13.92 -1.52 -0.21
C LEU A 217 -12.54 -1.06 -0.69
N SER A 218 -12.51 0.00 -1.50
CA SER A 218 -11.31 0.65 -1.99
C SER A 218 -11.01 1.90 -1.18
N PHE A 219 -9.84 1.97 -0.56
CA PHE A 219 -9.41 3.10 0.27
C PHE A 219 -7.90 3.41 0.19
N LEU A 220 -7.09 2.51 -0.36
CA LEU A 220 -5.71 2.86 -0.69
C LEU A 220 -5.70 3.77 -1.92
N PRO A 221 -4.72 4.68 -2.06
CA PRO A 221 -4.71 5.61 -3.19
C PRO A 221 -4.71 4.90 -4.55
N LEU A 222 -5.65 5.22 -5.43
CA LEU A 222 -5.77 4.66 -6.78
C LEU A 222 -4.60 5.04 -7.71
N CYS A 223 -3.86 6.09 -7.35
CA CYS A 223 -2.59 6.42 -8.03
C CYS A 223 -1.47 5.41 -7.72
N HIS A 224 -1.63 4.57 -6.69
CA HIS A 224 -0.70 3.49 -6.40
C HIS A 224 -1.06 2.23 -7.20
N VAL A 225 -0.08 1.61 -7.84
CA VAL A 225 -0.28 0.46 -8.71
C VAL A 225 -1.03 -0.70 -8.02
N LEU A 226 -0.83 -0.94 -6.72
CA LEU A 226 -1.51 -2.01 -5.98
C LEU A 226 -3.03 -1.82 -5.95
N GLU A 227 -3.50 -0.64 -5.55
CA GLU A 227 -4.94 -0.39 -5.48
C GLU A 227 -5.56 -0.34 -6.87
N ARG A 228 -4.83 0.22 -7.84
CA ARG A 228 -5.25 0.29 -9.24
C ARG A 228 -5.45 -1.11 -9.83
N ILE A 229 -4.47 -2.02 -9.68
CA ILE A 229 -4.60 -3.39 -10.18
C ILE A 229 -5.74 -4.15 -9.50
N MET A 230 -5.93 -3.96 -8.19
CA MET A 230 -7.03 -4.58 -7.47
C MET A 230 -8.38 -4.07 -7.95
N ASN A 231 -8.52 -2.78 -8.29
CA ASN A 231 -9.74 -2.26 -8.91
C ASN A 231 -10.04 -2.94 -10.24
N TYR A 232 -9.06 -3.14 -11.12
CA TYR A 232 -9.27 -3.88 -12.37
C TYR A 232 -9.62 -5.36 -12.10
N THR A 233 -8.94 -5.97 -11.14
CA THR A 233 -9.20 -7.35 -10.71
C THR A 233 -10.65 -7.51 -10.21
N TYR A 234 -11.11 -6.59 -9.37
CA TYR A 234 -12.49 -6.61 -8.84
C TYR A 234 -13.53 -6.39 -9.94
N GLN A 235 -13.32 -5.42 -10.84
CA GLN A 235 -14.19 -5.19 -11.99
C GLN A 235 -14.28 -6.43 -12.86
N ARG A 236 -13.14 -7.04 -13.17
CA ARG A 236 -13.05 -8.24 -13.99
C ARG A 236 -13.66 -9.49 -13.32
N HIS A 237 -13.55 -9.58 -11.99
CA HIS A 237 -14.20 -10.62 -11.19
C HIS A 237 -15.71 -10.37 -11.04
N GLY A 238 -16.17 -9.17 -11.34
CA GLY A 238 -17.55 -8.75 -11.25
C GLY A 238 -18.00 -8.38 -9.84
N ALA A 239 -17.08 -7.96 -8.96
CA ALA A 239 -17.40 -7.44 -7.65
C ALA A 239 -17.77 -5.96 -7.69
N SER A 240 -18.71 -5.52 -6.83
CA SER A 240 -19.01 -4.11 -6.61
C SER A 240 -17.94 -3.45 -5.74
N ILE A 241 -17.43 -2.30 -6.16
CA ILE A 241 -16.38 -1.56 -5.46
C ILE A 241 -17.00 -0.36 -4.75
N TYR A 242 -16.87 -0.35 -3.43
CA TYR A 242 -17.26 0.77 -2.57
C TYR A 242 -16.04 1.64 -2.29
N TYR A 243 -16.15 2.96 -2.48
CA TYR A 243 -15.03 3.88 -2.29
C TYR A 243 -15.10 4.58 -0.94
N CYS A 244 -13.95 4.62 -0.26
CA CYS A 244 -13.74 5.41 0.94
C CYS A 244 -12.79 6.58 0.60
N ASP A 245 -13.31 7.78 0.64
CA ASP A 245 -12.58 9.03 0.37
C ASP A 245 -11.96 9.66 1.63
N ASN A 246 -12.34 9.17 2.81
CA ASN A 246 -11.86 9.66 4.11
C ASN A 246 -11.39 8.53 5.02
N LEU A 247 -10.07 8.37 5.16
CA LEU A 247 -9.46 7.32 5.99
C LEU A 247 -9.75 7.44 7.48
N ASP A 248 -10.06 8.63 8.00
CA ASP A 248 -10.41 8.81 9.41
C ASP A 248 -11.74 8.11 9.74
N GLN A 249 -12.62 8.00 8.76
CA GLN A 249 -13.91 7.32 8.85
C GLN A 249 -13.88 5.86 8.36
N LEU A 250 -12.71 5.30 8.03
CA LEU A 250 -12.57 3.95 7.46
C LEU A 250 -13.36 2.88 8.23
N SER A 251 -13.36 2.94 9.57
CA SER A 251 -14.10 1.97 10.40
C SER A 251 -15.62 2.06 10.21
N GLU A 252 -16.14 3.24 9.87
CA GLU A 252 -17.55 3.44 9.55
C GLU A 252 -17.86 2.92 8.15
N TYR A 253 -17.02 3.28 7.16
CA TYR A 253 -17.15 2.78 5.79
C TYR A 253 -17.14 1.24 5.73
N ILE A 254 -16.26 0.57 6.48
CA ILE A 254 -16.22 -0.90 6.55
C ILE A 254 -17.55 -1.46 7.11
N ARG A 255 -18.06 -0.89 8.21
CA ARG A 255 -19.30 -1.38 8.83
C ARG A 255 -20.52 -1.23 7.92
N ASP A 256 -20.59 -0.11 7.19
CA ASP A 256 -21.74 0.21 6.37
C ASP A 256 -21.70 -0.48 5.01
N SER A 257 -20.55 -0.51 4.34
CA SER A 257 -20.41 -1.20 3.05
C SER A 257 -20.40 -2.72 3.21
N LYS A 258 -20.04 -3.24 4.39
CA LYS A 258 -19.96 -4.68 4.69
C LYS A 258 -19.17 -5.44 3.61
N PRO A 259 -17.91 -5.07 3.36
CA PRO A 259 -17.11 -5.71 2.32
C PRO A 259 -16.79 -7.15 2.71
N GLU A 260 -16.63 -8.00 1.72
CA GLU A 260 -16.17 -9.39 1.90
C GLU A 260 -14.64 -9.47 1.88
N MET A 261 -14.02 -8.53 1.17
CA MET A 261 -12.57 -8.39 1.08
C MET A 261 -12.18 -6.93 0.85
N PHE A 262 -10.96 -6.56 1.23
CA PHE A 262 -10.30 -5.32 0.84
C PHE A 262 -8.78 -5.48 0.85
N THR A 263 -8.12 -4.56 0.16
CA THR A 263 -6.66 -4.44 0.18
C THR A 263 -6.24 -3.41 1.21
N ALA A 264 -5.18 -3.71 1.96
CA ALA A 264 -4.65 -2.82 2.99
C ALA A 264 -3.11 -2.84 3.02
N VAL A 265 -2.53 -1.85 3.69
CA VAL A 265 -1.12 -1.88 4.11
C VAL A 265 -1.02 -2.31 5.57
N PRO A 266 0.12 -2.86 6.04
CA PRO A 266 0.28 -3.34 7.41
C PRO A 266 -0.17 -2.34 8.48
N ARG A 267 0.16 -1.06 8.31
CA ARG A 267 -0.17 -0.01 9.29
C ARG A 267 -1.67 0.12 9.57
N VAL A 268 -2.53 -0.17 8.61
CA VAL A 268 -3.99 -0.16 8.80
C VAL A 268 -4.42 -1.25 9.79
N LEU A 269 -3.89 -2.47 9.61
CA LEU A 269 -4.19 -3.58 10.52
C LEU A 269 -3.55 -3.36 11.89
N GLU A 270 -2.33 -2.88 11.95
CA GLU A 270 -1.63 -2.55 13.19
C GLU A 270 -2.42 -1.54 14.03
N LYS A 271 -2.81 -0.39 13.44
CA LYS A 271 -3.65 0.61 14.12
C LYS A 271 -5.01 0.07 14.53
N THR A 272 -5.61 -0.79 13.70
CA THR A 272 -6.88 -1.44 14.03
C THR A 272 -6.72 -2.39 15.22
N TYR A 273 -5.68 -3.22 15.22
CA TYR A 273 -5.34 -4.10 16.32
C TYR A 273 -5.07 -3.32 17.61
N GLU A 274 -4.29 -2.25 17.54
CA GLU A 274 -4.04 -1.35 18.68
C GLU A 274 -5.32 -0.77 19.26
N LYS A 275 -6.24 -0.29 18.41
CA LYS A 275 -7.57 0.21 18.86
C LYS A 275 -8.36 -0.88 19.57
N ILE A 276 -8.33 -2.12 19.07
CA ILE A 276 -9.03 -3.27 19.66
C ILE A 276 -8.40 -3.61 21.03
N VAL A 277 -7.07 -3.71 21.09
CA VAL A 277 -6.34 -4.01 22.34
C VAL A 277 -6.55 -2.90 23.38
N ARG A 278 -6.57 -1.63 22.97
CA ARG A 278 -6.88 -0.49 23.86
C ARG A 278 -8.26 -0.63 24.50
N LYS A 279 -9.29 -0.97 23.69
CA LYS A 279 -10.65 -1.27 24.22
C LYS A 279 -10.62 -2.44 25.20
N GLY A 280 -9.87 -3.49 24.89
CA GLY A 280 -9.67 -4.65 25.78
C GLY A 280 -9.03 -4.29 27.12
N ARG A 281 -8.05 -3.38 27.14
CA ARG A 281 -7.41 -2.89 28.38
C ARG A 281 -8.39 -2.11 29.26
N GLY A 282 -9.36 -1.42 28.68
CA GLY A 282 -10.42 -0.71 29.41
C GLY A 282 -11.45 -1.62 30.07
N LEU A 283 -11.50 -2.91 29.73
CA LEU A 283 -12.38 -3.88 30.36
C LEU A 283 -11.93 -4.15 31.82
N LYS A 284 -12.87 -4.57 32.69
CA LYS A 284 -12.62 -4.89 34.10
C LYS A 284 -12.88 -6.38 34.38
N GLY A 285 -12.21 -6.88 35.43
CA GLY A 285 -12.44 -8.21 35.97
C GLY A 285 -12.30 -9.34 34.94
N ILE A 286 -13.21 -10.28 34.98
CA ILE A 286 -13.17 -11.50 34.16
C ILE A 286 -13.26 -11.21 32.65
N LYS A 287 -13.97 -10.16 32.24
CA LYS A 287 -14.05 -9.76 30.82
C LYS A 287 -12.69 -9.40 30.25
N LYS A 288 -11.85 -8.70 31.03
CA LYS A 288 -10.48 -8.36 30.66
C LYS A 288 -9.61 -9.61 30.55
N ALA A 289 -9.72 -10.51 31.52
CA ALA A 289 -8.96 -11.77 31.51
C ALA A 289 -9.31 -12.63 30.29
N ILE A 290 -10.61 -12.80 29.98
CA ILE A 290 -11.08 -13.55 28.81
C ILE A 290 -10.59 -12.90 27.50
N PHE A 291 -10.61 -11.57 27.41
CA PHE A 291 -10.12 -10.86 26.22
C PHE A 291 -8.65 -11.16 25.94
N PHE A 292 -7.77 -10.99 26.93
CA PHE A 292 -6.33 -11.24 26.73
C PHE A 292 -6.00 -12.72 26.60
N TRP A 293 -6.76 -13.60 27.24
CA TRP A 293 -6.66 -15.03 27.02
C TRP A 293 -6.97 -15.39 25.56
N ALA A 294 -8.03 -14.83 24.97
CA ALA A 294 -8.38 -15.06 23.57
C ALA A 294 -7.27 -14.57 22.61
N ILE A 295 -6.67 -13.39 22.88
CA ILE A 295 -5.51 -12.90 22.13
C ILE A 295 -4.36 -13.91 22.21
N SER A 296 -4.00 -14.38 23.42
CA SER A 296 -2.92 -15.36 23.64
C SER A 296 -3.19 -16.71 22.91
N VAL A 297 -4.45 -17.12 22.80
CA VAL A 297 -4.83 -18.28 21.97
C VAL A 297 -4.60 -17.97 20.48
N GLY A 298 -5.00 -16.76 20.04
CA GLY A 298 -4.84 -16.32 18.66
C GLY A 298 -3.38 -16.22 18.22
N GLU A 299 -2.47 -15.75 19.09
CA GLU A 299 -1.05 -15.63 18.79
C GLU A 299 -0.34 -16.96 18.46
N LYS A 300 -0.96 -18.08 18.82
CA LYS A 300 -0.47 -19.45 18.54
C LYS A 300 -1.10 -20.09 17.31
N TYR A 301 -1.96 -19.34 16.60
CA TYR A 301 -2.65 -19.88 15.44
C TYR A 301 -1.68 -20.01 14.25
N GLU A 302 -1.75 -21.16 13.58
CA GLU A 302 -1.08 -21.39 12.31
C GLU A 302 -2.14 -21.76 11.25
N PRO A 303 -2.17 -21.06 10.12
CA PRO A 303 -3.10 -21.36 9.03
C PRO A 303 -2.96 -22.82 8.57
N TRP A 304 -4.10 -23.49 8.36
CA TRP A 304 -4.19 -24.85 7.85
C TRP A 304 -3.65 -25.96 8.79
N GLN A 305 -3.06 -25.62 9.92
CA GLN A 305 -2.64 -26.58 10.93
C GLN A 305 -3.75 -26.80 11.96
N LYS A 306 -4.18 -28.08 12.11
CA LYS A 306 -5.32 -28.38 12.99
C LYS A 306 -4.96 -28.34 14.48
N GLY A 307 -3.82 -28.09 14.95
CA GLY A 307 -3.50 -28.12 16.38
C GLY A 307 -4.17 -29.28 17.16
N GLY A 308 -3.79 -29.53 18.39
CA GLY A 308 -4.42 -30.58 19.21
C GLY A 308 -5.88 -30.23 19.60
N LEU A 309 -6.67 -31.25 19.98
CA LEU A 309 -8.09 -31.10 20.36
C LEU A 309 -8.32 -30.00 21.42
N TRP A 310 -7.47 -29.90 22.40
CA TRP A 310 -7.52 -28.85 23.43
C TRP A 310 -7.31 -27.44 22.89
N TYR A 311 -6.45 -27.29 21.88
CA TYR A 311 -6.27 -26.00 21.23
C TYR A 311 -7.52 -25.62 20.42
N GLN A 312 -8.10 -26.56 19.68
CA GLN A 312 -9.33 -26.35 18.90
C GLN A 312 -10.50 -25.92 19.80
N LEU A 313 -10.64 -26.56 20.98
CA LEU A 313 -11.66 -26.17 21.95
C LEU A 313 -11.45 -24.73 22.45
N LYS A 314 -10.21 -24.38 22.83
CA LYS A 314 -9.86 -23.01 23.26
C LYS A 314 -10.11 -21.99 22.16
N LEU A 315 -9.75 -22.31 20.92
CA LEU A 315 -9.97 -21.44 19.76
C LEU A 315 -11.46 -21.22 19.50
N SER A 316 -12.27 -22.28 19.56
CA SER A 316 -13.73 -22.17 19.42
C SER A 316 -14.34 -21.25 20.48
N LEU A 317 -13.95 -21.43 21.74
CA LEU A 317 -14.39 -20.55 22.84
C LEU A 317 -13.91 -19.11 22.62
N ALA A 318 -12.67 -18.87 22.21
CA ALA A 318 -12.14 -17.54 21.90
C ALA A 318 -12.90 -16.88 20.75
N ARG A 319 -13.26 -17.64 19.72
CA ARG A 319 -14.09 -17.15 18.58
C ARG A 319 -15.47 -16.72 19.05
N ASN A 320 -16.13 -17.51 19.86
CA ASN A 320 -17.48 -17.20 20.33
C ASN A 320 -17.52 -16.03 21.32
N LEU A 321 -16.58 -15.96 22.26
CA LEU A 321 -16.62 -14.98 23.34
C LEU A 321 -16.03 -13.62 22.96
N VAL A 322 -15.01 -13.60 22.08
CA VAL A 322 -14.22 -12.40 21.75
C VAL A 322 -14.21 -12.07 20.26
N PHE A 323 -13.80 -12.99 19.41
CA PHE A 323 -13.56 -12.71 17.99
C PHE A 323 -14.84 -12.50 17.19
N SER A 324 -15.99 -13.04 17.62
CA SER A 324 -17.31 -12.72 17.03
C SER A 324 -17.63 -11.22 17.05
N LYS A 325 -17.17 -10.50 18.08
CA LYS A 325 -17.34 -9.04 18.18
C LYS A 325 -16.49 -8.27 17.19
N TRP A 326 -15.33 -8.85 16.81
CA TRP A 326 -14.50 -8.27 15.77
C TRP A 326 -15.18 -8.41 14.41
N ASN A 327 -15.72 -9.60 14.12
CA ASN A 327 -16.45 -9.82 12.88
C ASN A 327 -17.57 -8.78 12.71
N ALA A 328 -18.39 -8.57 13.75
CA ALA A 328 -19.44 -7.54 13.74
C ALA A 328 -18.89 -6.12 13.52
N ALA A 329 -17.72 -5.78 14.11
CA ALA A 329 -17.09 -4.49 13.93
C ALA A 329 -16.57 -4.26 12.50
N PHE A 330 -16.25 -5.32 11.77
CA PHE A 330 -15.88 -5.33 10.35
C PHE A 330 -17.08 -5.53 9.40
N GLY A 331 -18.32 -5.29 9.86
CA GLY A 331 -19.53 -5.35 9.04
C GLY A 331 -20.13 -6.75 8.87
N GLY A 332 -19.55 -7.79 9.47
CA GLY A 332 -20.08 -9.15 9.55
C GLY A 332 -19.89 -10.03 8.32
N ARG A 333 -19.36 -9.49 7.21
CA ARG A 333 -19.13 -10.23 5.94
C ARG A 333 -17.65 -10.39 5.58
N LEU A 334 -16.76 -9.65 6.23
CA LEU A 334 -15.33 -9.67 5.90
C LEU A 334 -14.74 -11.06 6.17
N ASN A 335 -14.16 -11.65 5.15
CA ASN A 335 -13.53 -12.97 5.23
C ASN A 335 -12.03 -12.94 4.86
N ALA A 336 -11.59 -11.94 4.08
CA ALA A 336 -10.21 -11.85 3.65
C ALA A 336 -9.69 -10.40 3.62
N ILE A 337 -8.39 -10.24 3.87
CA ILE A 337 -7.67 -8.97 3.75
C ILE A 337 -6.37 -9.25 3.00
N VAL A 338 -6.15 -8.55 1.89
CA VAL A 338 -4.91 -8.62 1.12
C VAL A 338 -3.97 -7.53 1.64
N ILE A 339 -2.78 -7.92 2.06
CA ILE A 339 -1.76 -7.00 2.61
C ILE A 339 -0.63 -6.87 1.61
N GLY A 340 -0.32 -5.63 1.22
CA GLY A 340 0.79 -5.32 0.34
C GLY A 340 1.62 -4.13 0.79
N GLY A 341 2.73 -3.89 0.10
CA GLY A 341 3.57 -2.72 0.29
C GLY A 341 4.64 -2.82 1.40
N ALA A 342 4.43 -3.62 2.44
CA ALA A 342 5.40 -3.95 3.49
C ALA A 342 5.00 -5.26 4.20
N SER A 343 5.90 -5.81 5.02
CA SER A 343 5.62 -7.01 5.81
C SER A 343 4.70 -6.70 6.99
N LEU A 344 3.73 -7.58 7.25
CA LEU A 344 2.87 -7.54 8.43
C LEU A 344 3.56 -8.25 9.59
N GLN A 345 3.38 -7.75 10.82
CA GLN A 345 3.83 -8.46 12.01
C GLN A 345 3.15 -9.83 12.11
N GLU A 346 3.94 -10.91 12.18
CA GLU A 346 3.44 -12.29 12.21
C GLU A 346 2.42 -12.52 13.35
N ARG A 347 2.65 -11.90 14.51
CA ARG A 347 1.73 -11.97 15.64
C ARG A 347 0.34 -11.44 15.30
N ILE A 348 0.27 -10.32 14.59
CA ILE A 348 -1.00 -9.70 14.19
C ILE A 348 -1.68 -10.60 13.13
N ALA A 349 -0.94 -11.08 12.15
CA ALA A 349 -1.45 -12.01 11.15
C ALA A 349 -2.10 -13.24 11.82
N ARG A 350 -1.41 -13.88 12.79
CA ARG A 350 -1.95 -15.04 13.53
C ARG A 350 -3.27 -14.74 14.24
N VAL A 351 -3.35 -13.61 14.94
CA VAL A 351 -4.55 -13.22 15.69
C VAL A 351 -5.73 -12.95 14.75
N PHE A 352 -5.51 -12.28 13.60
CA PHE A 352 -6.56 -12.06 12.61
C PHE A 352 -7.01 -13.37 11.97
N TRP A 353 -6.10 -14.27 11.63
CA TRP A 353 -6.44 -15.62 11.16
C TRP A 353 -7.25 -16.41 12.19
N ALA A 354 -6.86 -16.37 13.47
CA ALA A 354 -7.62 -16.99 14.55
C ALA A 354 -9.03 -16.41 14.68
N ALA A 355 -9.17 -15.10 14.47
CA ALA A 355 -10.45 -14.40 14.47
C ALA A 355 -11.34 -14.72 13.26
N GLY A 356 -10.82 -15.42 12.24
CA GLY A 356 -11.57 -15.83 11.06
C GLY A 356 -11.33 -14.98 9.81
N PHE A 357 -10.41 -13.99 9.86
CA PHE A 357 -10.02 -13.18 8.70
C PHE A 357 -8.80 -13.80 8.03
N LYS A 358 -8.93 -14.18 6.77
CA LYS A 358 -7.81 -14.71 5.98
C LYS A 358 -6.89 -13.58 5.56
N ILE A 359 -5.70 -13.53 6.10
CA ILE A 359 -4.68 -12.54 5.74
C ILE A 359 -3.82 -13.12 4.62
N MET A 360 -3.79 -12.45 3.47
CA MET A 360 -2.96 -12.77 2.32
C MET A 360 -1.89 -11.71 2.19
N GLU A 361 -0.63 -12.06 2.42
CA GLU A 361 0.47 -11.15 2.15
C GLU A 361 0.90 -11.29 0.68
N GLY A 362 1.08 -10.15 0.01
CA GLY A 362 1.57 -10.06 -1.35
C GLY A 362 2.80 -9.18 -1.46
N TYR A 363 3.65 -9.51 -2.42
CA TYR A 363 4.90 -8.81 -2.72
C TYR A 363 4.96 -8.39 -4.17
N GLY A 364 5.52 -7.20 -4.38
CA GLY A 364 5.81 -6.69 -5.70
C GLY A 364 6.22 -5.22 -5.69
N LEU A 365 6.48 -4.71 -6.87
CA LEU A 365 7.00 -3.39 -7.16
C LEU A 365 6.10 -2.70 -8.19
N THR A 366 6.19 -1.39 -8.33
CA THR A 366 5.54 -0.69 -9.45
C THR A 366 6.07 -1.24 -10.78
N GLU A 367 7.35 -1.54 -10.84
CA GLU A 367 8.06 -2.12 -11.98
C GLU A 367 7.59 -3.54 -12.35
N THR A 368 6.73 -4.15 -11.55
CA THR A 368 6.18 -5.51 -11.78
C THR A 368 4.65 -5.58 -11.80
N SER A 369 3.94 -4.48 -11.92
CA SER A 369 2.50 -4.29 -12.21
C SER A 369 1.45 -4.83 -11.23
N PRO A 370 1.59 -4.88 -9.90
CA PRO A 370 2.80 -4.95 -9.11
C PRO A 370 3.18 -6.35 -8.68
N VAL A 371 2.24 -7.36 -8.67
CA VAL A 371 2.37 -8.60 -7.89
C VAL A 371 3.38 -9.55 -8.52
N ILE A 372 4.37 -9.95 -7.72
CA ILE A 372 5.34 -11.01 -8.03
C ILE A 372 4.92 -12.31 -7.33
N ALA A 373 4.57 -12.21 -6.05
CA ALA A 373 4.17 -13.34 -5.22
C ALA A 373 3.03 -12.95 -4.28
N VAL A 374 2.16 -13.90 -3.96
CA VAL A 374 1.05 -13.71 -3.01
C VAL A 374 0.60 -15.04 -2.44
N GLY A 375 0.06 -15.04 -1.21
CA GLY A 375 -0.64 -16.18 -0.65
C GLY A 375 -1.91 -16.52 -1.43
N ASN A 376 -2.42 -17.74 -1.31
CA ASN A 376 -3.67 -18.13 -1.95
C ASN A 376 -4.66 -18.78 -0.96
N PHE A 377 -5.92 -18.95 -1.39
CA PHE A 377 -7.01 -19.42 -0.53
C PHE A 377 -7.10 -20.95 -0.41
N LEU A 378 -6.23 -21.68 -1.08
CA LEU A 378 -6.18 -23.14 -0.99
C LEU A 378 -5.57 -23.60 0.34
N PRO A 379 -5.92 -24.80 0.84
CA PRO A 379 -5.24 -25.39 1.98
C PRO A 379 -3.73 -25.46 1.77
N GLY A 380 -2.96 -24.92 2.72
CA GLY A 380 -1.52 -24.81 2.60
C GLY A 380 -1.02 -23.65 1.73
N GLY A 381 -1.90 -22.78 1.22
CA GLY A 381 -1.55 -21.64 0.35
C GLY A 381 -0.99 -20.41 1.06
N VAL A 382 -0.91 -20.42 2.39
CA VAL A 382 -0.34 -19.35 3.20
C VAL A 382 0.59 -19.92 4.26
N LYS A 383 1.76 -19.32 4.39
CA LYS A 383 2.70 -19.50 5.50
C LYS A 383 2.99 -18.13 6.09
N ILE A 384 2.66 -17.92 7.36
CA ILE A 384 2.84 -16.61 8.03
C ILE A 384 4.32 -16.21 8.02
N GLY A 385 4.58 -14.92 7.74
CA GLY A 385 5.92 -14.36 7.59
C GLY A 385 6.53 -14.57 6.21
N THR A 386 5.76 -15.11 5.25
CA THR A 386 6.14 -15.18 3.84
C THR A 386 5.13 -14.43 2.99
N VAL A 387 5.52 -14.10 1.76
CA VAL A 387 4.67 -13.43 0.78
C VAL A 387 3.98 -14.41 -0.19
N GLY A 388 3.93 -15.69 0.17
CA GLY A 388 3.25 -16.71 -0.62
C GLY A 388 4.07 -17.28 -1.76
N HIS A 389 3.39 -17.63 -2.84
CA HIS A 389 3.93 -18.27 -4.03
C HIS A 389 4.06 -17.28 -5.19
N ALA A 390 4.90 -17.58 -6.17
CA ALA A 390 4.93 -16.85 -7.43
C ALA A 390 3.53 -16.76 -8.03
N LEU A 391 3.19 -15.58 -8.53
CA LEU A 391 1.93 -15.37 -9.25
C LEU A 391 1.94 -16.21 -10.55
N PRO A 392 0.81 -16.81 -11.00
CA PRO A 392 0.78 -17.53 -12.25
C PRO A 392 1.37 -16.74 -13.43
N GLY A 393 2.28 -17.35 -14.16
CA GLY A 393 3.01 -16.72 -15.27
C GLY A 393 4.21 -15.85 -14.87
N VAL A 394 4.54 -15.77 -13.59
CA VAL A 394 5.70 -15.04 -13.06
C VAL A 394 6.75 -16.05 -12.59
N GLU A 395 7.97 -15.85 -13.04
CA GLU A 395 9.14 -16.60 -12.60
C GLU A 395 9.89 -15.83 -11.51
N ILE A 396 10.40 -16.56 -10.51
CA ILE A 396 11.23 -16.01 -9.42
C ILE A 396 12.50 -16.84 -9.30
N LYS A 397 13.64 -16.15 -9.19
CA LYS A 397 14.96 -16.73 -8.96
C LYS A 397 15.66 -15.98 -7.82
N ILE A 398 16.41 -16.68 -7.01
CA ILE A 398 17.28 -16.06 -6.01
C ILE A 398 18.71 -16.09 -6.57
N ALA A 399 19.32 -14.91 -6.69
CA ALA A 399 20.70 -14.78 -7.11
C ALA A 399 21.69 -15.26 -6.03
N GLU A 400 22.97 -15.40 -6.38
CA GLU A 400 24.00 -15.88 -5.44
C GLU A 400 24.18 -14.97 -4.21
N ASP A 401 23.94 -13.67 -4.38
CA ASP A 401 23.98 -12.69 -3.29
C ASP A 401 22.66 -12.57 -2.50
N GLY A 402 21.69 -13.43 -2.84
CA GLY A 402 20.38 -13.48 -2.18
C GLY A 402 19.34 -12.52 -2.78
N GLU A 403 19.66 -11.77 -3.83
CA GLU A 403 18.71 -10.87 -4.48
C GLU A 403 17.59 -11.66 -5.16
N ILE A 404 16.36 -11.18 -4.98
CA ILE A 404 15.18 -11.70 -5.68
C ILE A 404 15.17 -11.15 -7.09
N LEU A 405 15.20 -12.04 -8.08
CA LEU A 405 15.01 -11.73 -9.49
C LEU A 405 13.65 -12.21 -9.95
N THR A 406 13.01 -11.45 -10.82
CA THR A 406 11.71 -11.84 -11.39
C THR A 406 11.65 -11.63 -12.89
N ARG A 407 10.91 -12.49 -13.58
CA ARG A 407 10.66 -12.43 -15.01
C ARG A 407 9.22 -12.82 -15.30
N GLY A 408 8.57 -12.11 -16.22
CA GLY A 408 7.20 -12.41 -16.61
C GLY A 408 6.55 -11.27 -17.39
N PRO A 409 5.31 -11.49 -17.86
CA PRO A 409 4.56 -10.46 -18.60
C PRO A 409 4.19 -9.24 -17.75
N ASN A 410 4.31 -9.34 -16.44
CA ASN A 410 4.07 -8.26 -15.47
C ASN A 410 5.24 -7.26 -15.36
N VAL A 411 6.42 -7.58 -15.89
CA VAL A 411 7.60 -6.69 -15.85
C VAL A 411 7.37 -5.50 -16.78
N MET A 412 7.67 -4.30 -16.28
CA MET A 412 7.49 -3.02 -16.98
C MET A 412 8.19 -2.95 -18.33
N LEU A 413 7.80 -1.98 -19.15
CA LEU A 413 8.50 -1.64 -20.40
C LEU A 413 9.88 -1.00 -20.16
N GLY A 414 10.06 -0.36 -19.00
CA GLY A 414 11.27 0.34 -18.60
C GLY A 414 10.95 1.66 -17.89
N TYR A 415 12.01 2.41 -17.57
CA TYR A 415 11.89 3.77 -17.02
C TYR A 415 11.82 4.80 -18.14
N TYR A 416 10.84 5.68 -18.09
CA TYR A 416 10.61 6.73 -19.08
C TYR A 416 11.83 7.65 -19.20
N LYS A 417 12.33 7.84 -20.42
CA LYS A 417 13.55 8.62 -20.74
C LYS A 417 14.81 8.20 -19.97
N ARG A 418 14.84 7.00 -19.37
CA ARG A 418 15.96 6.53 -18.56
C ARG A 418 16.33 5.08 -18.91
N GLU A 419 16.77 4.91 -20.16
CA GLU A 419 17.27 3.61 -20.65
C GLU A 419 18.48 3.12 -19.84
N ASP A 420 19.33 4.04 -19.39
CA ASP A 420 20.44 3.77 -18.49
C ASP A 420 19.98 3.00 -17.23
N LEU A 421 18.98 3.51 -16.54
CA LEU A 421 18.43 2.87 -15.33
C LEU A 421 17.62 1.61 -15.64
N THR A 422 17.02 1.53 -16.81
CA THR A 422 16.31 0.32 -17.25
C THR A 422 17.29 -0.84 -17.42
N ASN A 423 18.40 -0.59 -18.09
CA ASN A 423 19.46 -1.58 -18.34
C ASN A 423 20.23 -1.97 -17.05
N GLU A 424 20.21 -1.13 -16.01
CA GLU A 424 20.75 -1.48 -14.69
C GLU A 424 19.92 -2.52 -13.96
N ILE A 425 18.59 -2.55 -14.17
CA ILE A 425 17.69 -3.40 -13.38
C ILE A 425 17.02 -4.51 -14.17
N ILE A 426 17.00 -4.46 -15.50
CA ILE A 426 16.52 -5.54 -16.37
C ILE A 426 17.72 -6.03 -17.18
N ASP A 427 18.14 -7.27 -16.92
CA ASP A 427 19.26 -7.88 -17.61
C ASP A 427 18.90 -8.32 -19.05
N LYS A 428 19.91 -8.78 -19.80
CA LYS A 428 19.74 -9.23 -21.20
C LYS A 428 18.87 -10.47 -21.35
N GLU A 429 18.65 -11.23 -20.28
CA GLU A 429 17.79 -12.41 -20.24
C GLU A 429 16.34 -12.07 -19.84
N GLY A 430 16.07 -10.79 -19.55
CA GLY A 430 14.76 -10.27 -19.14
C GLY A 430 14.45 -10.44 -17.65
N TRP A 431 15.45 -10.75 -16.81
CA TRP A 431 15.28 -10.75 -15.37
C TRP A 431 15.34 -9.34 -14.80
N LEU A 432 14.31 -8.98 -14.06
CA LEU A 432 14.29 -7.73 -13.30
C LEU A 432 14.92 -7.97 -11.93
N HIS A 433 15.95 -7.19 -11.61
CA HIS A 433 16.63 -7.11 -10.32
C HIS A 433 15.79 -6.26 -9.36
N THR A 434 15.15 -6.89 -8.38
CA THR A 434 14.19 -6.19 -7.50
C THR A 434 14.85 -5.26 -6.49
N GLY A 435 16.12 -5.49 -6.19
CA GLY A 435 16.82 -4.82 -5.09
C GLY A 435 16.37 -5.30 -3.70
N ASP A 436 15.54 -6.32 -3.61
CA ASP A 436 15.11 -6.95 -2.37
C ASP A 436 15.83 -8.30 -2.19
N ILE A 437 16.21 -8.63 -0.97
CA ILE A 437 16.86 -9.89 -0.60
C ILE A 437 15.81 -10.84 -0.04
N GLY A 438 15.91 -12.13 -0.42
CA GLY A 438 14.97 -13.13 0.04
C GLY A 438 15.47 -14.55 -0.13
N ARG A 439 14.63 -15.49 0.27
CA ARG A 439 14.86 -16.93 0.13
C ARG A 439 13.55 -17.67 -0.02
N PHE A 440 13.63 -18.88 -0.56
CA PHE A 440 12.52 -19.80 -0.53
C PHE A 440 12.52 -20.61 0.78
N GLU A 441 11.35 -20.78 1.37
CA GLU A 441 11.05 -21.71 2.46
C GLU A 441 10.06 -22.77 1.96
N GLY A 442 10.58 -23.82 1.36
CA GLY A 442 9.79 -24.69 0.46
C GLY A 442 9.42 -23.91 -0.80
N ASN A 443 8.14 -23.84 -1.11
CA ASN A 443 7.63 -23.06 -2.26
C ASN A 443 7.21 -21.62 -1.88
N PHE A 444 7.40 -21.20 -0.64
CA PHE A 444 7.03 -19.89 -0.17
C PHE A 444 8.20 -18.92 -0.26
N LEU A 445 7.98 -17.75 -0.84
CA LEU A 445 8.97 -16.68 -0.85
C LEU A 445 8.95 -15.92 0.48
N ARG A 446 10.10 -15.79 1.12
CA ARG A 446 10.32 -14.90 2.27
C ARG A 446 11.24 -13.78 1.88
N ILE A 447 10.80 -12.54 2.09
CA ILE A 447 11.63 -11.34 1.95
C ILE A 447 12.33 -11.10 3.28
N THR A 448 13.61 -10.82 3.22
CA THR A 448 14.40 -10.58 4.43
C THR A 448 14.75 -9.12 4.58
N ASP A 449 15.23 -8.44 3.53
CA ASP A 449 15.56 -7.02 3.59
C ASP A 449 15.68 -6.40 2.18
N ARG A 450 16.06 -5.12 2.13
CA ARG A 450 16.47 -4.43 0.91
C ARG A 450 17.98 -4.45 0.74
N LYS A 451 18.46 -4.84 -0.42
CA LYS A 451 19.90 -4.93 -0.75
C LYS A 451 20.65 -3.64 -0.43
N LYS A 452 20.06 -2.48 -0.74
CA LYS A 452 20.65 -1.14 -0.50
C LYS A 452 20.54 -0.66 0.96
N GLU A 453 19.79 -1.36 1.81
CA GLU A 453 19.60 -1.01 3.22
C GLU A 453 20.39 -1.90 4.16
N ILE A 454 20.77 -3.10 3.70
CA ILE A 454 21.69 -3.98 4.44
C ILE A 454 23.02 -3.25 4.59
N PHE A 455 23.50 -3.20 5.80
CA PHE A 455 24.80 -2.60 6.11
C PHE A 455 25.75 -3.58 6.80
N LYS A 456 27.03 -3.27 6.70
CA LYS A 456 28.11 -4.08 7.27
C LYS A 456 28.67 -3.40 8.52
N THR A 457 28.74 -4.11 9.63
CA THR A 457 29.42 -3.64 10.84
C THR A 457 30.94 -3.61 10.64
N SER A 458 31.68 -2.89 11.49
CA SER A 458 33.15 -2.88 11.48
C SER A 458 33.75 -4.28 11.65
N GLY A 459 33.05 -5.20 12.32
CA GLY A 459 33.43 -6.61 12.44
C GLY A 459 33.11 -7.46 11.20
N GLY A 460 32.67 -6.85 10.10
CA GLY A 460 32.40 -7.54 8.84
C GLY A 460 31.08 -8.31 8.78
N LYS A 461 30.19 -8.18 9.77
CA LYS A 461 28.90 -8.86 9.82
C LYS A 461 27.83 -8.01 9.15
N TYR A 462 26.99 -8.64 8.31
CA TYR A 462 25.84 -8.00 7.70
C TYR A 462 24.69 -7.92 8.69
N ILE A 463 23.99 -6.79 8.68
CA ILE A 463 22.75 -6.56 9.44
C ILE A 463 21.66 -6.20 8.46
N ALA A 464 20.53 -6.88 8.57
CA ALA A 464 19.28 -6.63 7.87
C ALA A 464 18.39 -5.70 8.74
N PRO A 465 18.46 -4.37 8.58
CA PRO A 465 17.84 -3.44 9.52
C PRO A 465 16.33 -3.59 9.57
N GLN A 466 15.68 -3.90 8.45
CA GLN A 466 14.23 -4.04 8.39
C GLN A 466 13.72 -5.22 9.21
N GLN A 467 14.47 -6.34 9.24
CA GLN A 467 14.11 -7.49 10.10
C GLN A 467 14.16 -7.11 11.58
N VAL A 468 15.23 -6.44 12.00
CA VAL A 468 15.40 -5.99 13.39
C VAL A 468 14.31 -4.98 13.77
N GLU A 469 14.04 -4.01 12.90
CA GLU A 469 12.99 -2.99 13.08
C GLU A 469 11.60 -3.62 13.23
N ASN A 470 11.26 -4.56 12.34
CA ASN A 470 9.99 -5.28 12.41
C ASN A 470 9.86 -6.06 13.73
N LYS A 471 10.95 -6.68 14.19
CA LYS A 471 10.96 -7.39 15.46
C LYS A 471 10.77 -6.43 16.66
N LEU A 472 11.43 -5.28 16.68
CA LEU A 472 11.29 -4.29 17.74
C LEU A 472 9.89 -3.66 17.75
N LYS A 473 9.28 -3.42 16.60
CA LYS A 473 7.90 -2.90 16.44
C LYS A 473 6.82 -3.85 16.98
N GLU A 474 7.13 -5.11 17.23
CA GLU A 474 6.19 -5.99 17.94
C GLU A 474 5.91 -5.52 19.39
N SER A 475 6.73 -4.64 19.96
CA SER A 475 6.47 -3.99 21.25
C SER A 475 5.45 -2.87 21.09
N ALA A 476 4.40 -2.89 21.90
CA ALA A 476 3.40 -1.83 21.94
C ALA A 476 3.95 -0.46 22.41
N PHE A 477 5.18 -0.42 22.91
CA PHE A 477 5.85 0.81 23.34
C PHE A 477 6.60 1.53 22.22
N ILE A 478 6.75 0.90 21.04
CA ILE A 478 7.55 1.41 19.91
C ILE A 478 6.64 1.69 18.72
N GLU A 479 6.52 2.95 18.35
CA GLU A 479 5.78 3.37 17.16
C GLU A 479 6.64 3.29 15.90
N HIS A 480 7.81 3.93 15.96
CA HIS A 480 8.80 3.88 14.88
C HIS A 480 10.18 3.53 15.44
N VAL A 481 10.96 2.83 14.63
CA VAL A 481 12.35 2.51 14.94
C VAL A 481 13.16 2.51 13.66
N MET A 482 14.37 3.08 13.73
CA MET A 482 15.37 3.02 12.69
C MET A 482 16.64 2.42 13.25
N VAL A 483 17.04 1.27 12.72
CA VAL A 483 18.28 0.59 13.10
C VAL A 483 19.45 1.16 12.31
N VAL A 484 20.55 1.46 13.01
CA VAL A 484 21.77 2.06 12.48
C VAL A 484 23.00 1.27 12.96
N GLY A 485 24.14 1.43 12.27
CA GLY A 485 25.37 0.71 12.67
C GLY A 485 26.32 0.42 11.55
N GLU A 486 26.16 1.05 10.38
CA GLU A 486 27.09 0.89 9.26
C GLU A 486 28.50 1.32 9.65
N GLY A 487 29.49 0.41 9.47
CA GLY A 487 30.87 0.64 9.87
C GLY A 487 31.11 0.72 11.39
N LYS A 488 30.08 0.52 12.23
CA LYS A 488 30.17 0.57 13.68
C LYS A 488 30.26 -0.84 14.30
N ASN A 489 30.66 -0.91 15.58
CA ASN A 489 30.90 -2.18 16.27
C ASN A 489 29.62 -2.98 16.60
N TYR A 490 28.45 -2.38 16.55
CA TYR A 490 27.16 -2.99 16.90
C TYR A 490 25.98 -2.22 16.29
N ALA A 491 24.82 -2.88 16.24
CA ALA A 491 23.56 -2.23 15.90
C ALA A 491 23.07 -1.35 17.06
N ALA A 492 22.63 -0.15 16.73
CA ALA A 492 21.93 0.76 17.62
C ALA A 492 20.60 1.18 17.00
N ALA A 493 19.72 1.84 17.77
CA ALA A 493 18.41 2.23 17.26
C ALA A 493 18.02 3.65 17.69
N ILE A 494 17.38 4.37 16.75
CA ILE A 494 16.59 5.57 17.05
C ILE A 494 15.14 5.12 17.16
N ILE A 495 14.48 5.46 18.26
CA ILE A 495 13.14 4.98 18.57
C ILE A 495 12.20 6.15 18.85
N ILE A 496 11.04 6.14 18.20
CA ILE A 496 9.90 6.96 18.60
C ILE A 496 8.94 6.07 19.36
N PRO A 497 8.71 6.37 20.66
CA PRO A 497 7.75 5.64 21.45
C PRO A 497 6.32 5.83 20.94
N ASP A 498 5.45 4.83 21.12
CA ASP A 498 4.00 5.04 21.05
C ASP A 498 3.55 5.87 22.27
N PHE A 499 3.50 7.18 22.10
CA PHE A 499 3.16 8.10 23.19
C PHE A 499 1.75 7.89 23.73
N ALA A 500 0.80 7.47 22.92
CA ALA A 500 -0.56 7.17 23.37
C ALA A 500 -0.57 5.91 24.27
N HIS A 501 0.26 4.92 23.92
CA HIS A 501 0.45 3.75 24.77
C HIS A 501 1.19 4.08 26.06
N LEU A 502 2.24 4.91 25.98
CA LEU A 502 3.00 5.36 27.14
C LEU A 502 2.14 6.14 28.13
N GLU A 503 1.32 7.08 27.65
CA GLU A 503 0.39 7.85 28.50
C GLU A 503 -0.58 6.92 29.23
N SER A 504 -1.19 5.97 28.49
CA SER A 504 -2.06 4.95 29.08
C SER A 504 -1.35 4.11 30.13
N TRP A 505 -0.11 3.73 29.88
CA TRP A 505 0.71 2.96 30.82
C TRP A 505 1.09 3.78 32.06
N CYS A 506 1.47 5.05 31.88
CA CYS A 506 1.74 5.98 32.97
C CYS A 506 0.53 6.14 33.88
N ASN A 507 -0.65 6.33 33.32
CA ASN A 507 -1.91 6.44 34.09
C ASN A 507 -2.17 5.19 34.94
N VAL A 508 -1.95 3.98 34.38
CA VAL A 508 -2.11 2.72 35.12
C VAL A 508 -1.11 2.60 36.26
N LYS A 509 0.09 3.19 36.12
CA LYS A 509 1.17 3.17 37.14
C LYS A 509 1.11 4.36 38.08
N GLY A 510 0.11 5.23 37.99
CA GLY A 510 0.02 6.44 38.82
C GLY A 510 1.09 7.48 38.52
N LYS A 511 1.72 7.41 37.31
CA LYS A 511 2.77 8.32 36.89
C LYS A 511 2.18 9.42 35.98
N LYS A 512 2.55 10.67 36.27
CA LYS A 512 2.09 11.80 35.42
C LYS A 512 2.80 11.79 34.07
N PHE A 513 2.06 11.85 32.99
CA PHE A 513 2.56 12.15 31.63
C PHE A 513 2.48 13.65 31.41
N GLU A 514 3.64 14.36 31.43
CA GLU A 514 3.66 15.82 31.32
C GLU A 514 3.78 16.26 29.85
N SER A 515 4.81 15.83 29.15
CA SER A 515 5.02 16.06 27.73
C SER A 515 5.89 14.97 27.10
N LYS A 516 5.93 14.91 25.77
CA LYS A 516 6.77 13.95 25.03
C LYS A 516 8.25 14.15 25.34
N GLU A 517 8.71 15.40 25.39
CA GLU A 517 10.11 15.79 25.63
C GLU A 517 10.59 15.43 27.04
N LYS A 518 9.70 15.52 28.02
CA LYS A 518 10.01 15.15 29.42
C LYS A 518 9.98 13.64 29.60
N ILE A 519 8.96 12.98 29.02
CA ILE A 519 8.74 11.55 29.27
C ILE A 519 9.85 10.68 28.67
N ILE A 520 10.43 11.05 27.52
CA ILE A 520 11.55 10.32 26.91
C ILE A 520 12.84 10.40 27.73
N LYS A 521 12.97 11.39 28.62
CA LYS A 521 14.11 11.56 29.54
C LYS A 521 13.91 10.86 30.88
N ASP A 522 12.72 10.34 31.13
CA ASP A 522 12.39 9.67 32.39
C ASP A 522 13.01 8.29 32.46
N GLN A 523 13.82 8.05 33.51
CA GLN A 523 14.58 6.81 33.68
C GLN A 523 13.70 5.57 33.78
N VAL A 524 12.48 5.69 34.33
CA VAL A 524 11.53 4.58 34.41
C VAL A 524 11.01 4.19 33.00
N ILE A 525 10.79 5.18 32.16
CA ILE A 525 10.36 4.95 30.75
C ILE A 525 11.51 4.37 29.93
N ILE A 526 12.70 4.95 30.06
CA ILE A 526 13.91 4.42 29.39
C ILE A 526 14.12 2.96 29.76
N SER A 527 14.12 2.65 31.04
CA SER A 527 14.28 1.26 31.53
C SER A 527 13.13 0.35 31.07
N ARG A 528 11.93 0.89 30.92
CA ARG A 528 10.80 0.12 30.39
C ARG A 528 11.01 -0.24 28.92
N ILE A 529 11.40 0.71 28.10
CA ILE A 529 11.66 0.48 26.67
C ILE A 529 12.89 -0.42 26.48
N GLU A 530 13.95 -0.22 27.28
CA GLU A 530 15.12 -1.10 27.28
C GLU A 530 14.74 -2.56 27.55
N ARG A 531 13.84 -2.81 28.50
CA ARG A 531 13.32 -4.15 28.78
C ARG A 531 12.59 -4.73 27.57
N GLU A 532 11.78 -3.94 26.88
CA GLU A 532 11.10 -4.37 25.65
C GLU A 532 12.12 -4.75 24.57
N ILE A 533 13.13 -3.92 24.35
CA ILE A 533 14.21 -4.18 23.39
C ILE A 533 14.94 -5.48 23.74
N ASN A 534 15.30 -5.65 25.01
CA ASN A 534 16.01 -6.84 25.47
C ASN A 534 15.18 -8.12 25.29
N GLU A 535 13.87 -8.07 25.50
CA GLU A 535 12.98 -9.22 25.22
C GLU A 535 12.96 -9.57 23.72
N LYS A 536 12.93 -8.55 22.83
CA LYS A 536 12.97 -8.79 21.39
C LYS A 536 14.35 -9.24 20.92
N ASN A 537 15.41 -8.69 21.48
CA ASN A 537 16.79 -9.12 21.21
C ASN A 537 17.05 -10.63 21.46
N LYS A 538 16.31 -11.26 22.37
CA LYS A 538 16.41 -12.72 22.59
C LYS A 538 16.03 -13.55 21.35
N GLN A 539 15.25 -12.98 20.45
CA GLN A 539 14.76 -13.63 19.24
C GLN A 539 15.58 -13.24 17.99
N LEU A 540 16.63 -12.43 18.17
CA LEU A 540 17.54 -11.96 17.13
C LEU A 540 18.90 -12.62 17.27
N ASP A 541 19.59 -12.78 16.15
CA ASP A 541 20.98 -13.22 16.14
C ASP A 541 21.87 -12.25 16.91
N HIS A 542 22.94 -12.75 17.51
CA HIS A 542 23.82 -11.95 18.38
C HIS A 542 24.32 -10.66 17.71
N THR A 543 24.57 -10.69 16.42
CA THR A 543 25.09 -9.55 15.65
C THR A 543 23.99 -8.51 15.33
N GLU A 544 22.74 -8.91 15.27
CA GLU A 544 21.58 -8.07 14.96
C GLU A 544 21.00 -7.39 16.19
N ARG A 545 21.41 -7.81 17.40
CA ARG A 545 20.89 -7.27 18.66
C ARG A 545 21.23 -5.80 18.80
N VAL A 546 20.19 -4.99 19.04
CA VAL A 546 20.35 -3.57 19.36
C VAL A 546 20.95 -3.42 20.74
N LYS A 547 22.16 -2.84 20.82
CA LYS A 547 22.92 -2.67 22.09
C LYS A 547 22.75 -1.31 22.73
N LYS A 548 22.46 -0.28 21.93
CA LYS A 548 22.16 1.07 22.40
C LYS A 548 20.98 1.65 21.64
N PHE A 549 20.27 2.54 22.28
CA PHE A 549 19.16 3.24 21.63
C PHE A 549 19.01 4.65 22.19
N VAL A 550 18.31 5.48 21.44
CA VAL A 550 17.89 6.82 21.85
C VAL A 550 16.40 6.98 21.56
N LEU A 551 15.71 7.68 22.47
CA LEU A 551 14.30 8.02 22.31
C LEU A 551 14.14 9.41 21.73
N LEU A 552 13.23 9.58 20.79
CA LEU A 552 12.86 10.87 20.24
C LEU A 552 11.42 11.25 20.62
N ALA A 553 11.19 12.54 20.86
CA ALA A 553 9.86 13.13 21.04
C ALA A 553 9.18 13.48 19.70
N ASP A 554 9.94 13.43 18.60
CA ASP A 554 9.50 13.76 17.25
C ASP A 554 8.32 12.89 16.80
N SER A 555 7.63 13.37 15.77
CA SER A 555 6.65 12.57 15.02
C SER A 555 7.13 12.48 13.58
N TRP A 556 7.48 11.28 13.12
CA TRP A 556 7.84 11.08 11.71
C TRP A 556 6.58 11.04 10.87
N ASN A 557 6.57 11.82 9.79
CA ASN A 557 5.43 11.92 8.89
C ASN A 557 5.87 12.17 7.43
N ILE A 558 4.90 12.24 6.54
CA ILE A 558 5.15 12.45 5.10
C ILE A 558 5.52 13.90 4.83
N GLU A 559 4.89 14.85 5.52
CA GLU A 559 5.02 16.31 5.29
C GLU A 559 6.41 16.80 5.67
N THR A 560 6.96 16.34 6.78
CA THR A 560 8.31 16.69 7.24
C THR A 560 9.41 15.83 6.60
N GLY A 561 9.02 14.84 5.80
CA GLY A 561 9.92 14.13 4.89
C GLY A 561 10.57 12.86 5.45
N GLU A 562 10.26 12.43 6.67
CA GLU A 562 10.81 11.20 7.26
C GLU A 562 10.20 9.94 6.68
N LEU A 563 8.93 10.04 6.25
CA LEU A 563 8.21 8.94 5.64
C LEU A 563 7.94 9.22 4.15
N SER A 564 7.88 8.16 3.36
CA SER A 564 7.39 8.23 1.98
C SER A 564 5.85 8.33 1.97
N ALA A 565 5.25 8.64 0.80
CA ALA A 565 3.80 8.61 0.61
C ALA A 565 3.16 7.25 0.97
N THR A 566 3.95 6.16 0.94
CA THR A 566 3.56 4.81 1.36
C THR A 566 3.95 4.49 2.81
N MET A 567 4.23 5.49 3.64
CA MET A 567 4.57 5.38 5.07
C MET A 567 5.86 4.59 5.36
N LYS A 568 6.76 4.44 4.39
CA LYS A 568 8.08 3.81 4.56
C LYS A 568 9.12 4.84 5.02
N LEU A 569 10.07 4.41 5.85
CA LEU A 569 11.18 5.25 6.31
C LEU A 569 12.03 5.74 5.12
N LYS A 570 12.26 7.03 5.03
CA LYS A 570 13.27 7.60 4.13
C LYS A 570 14.63 7.57 4.83
N ARG A 571 15.24 6.39 4.93
CA ARG A 571 16.44 6.12 5.71
C ARG A 571 17.58 7.11 5.46
N LYS A 572 17.89 7.43 4.19
CA LYS A 572 18.94 8.41 3.85
C LYS A 572 18.66 9.80 4.41
N PHE A 573 17.41 10.23 4.38
CA PHE A 573 16.99 11.51 4.96
C PHE A 573 17.16 11.49 6.49
N LEU A 574 16.66 10.45 7.14
CA LEU A 574 16.77 10.25 8.59
C LEU A 574 18.23 10.16 9.07
N MET A 575 19.08 9.45 8.33
CA MET A 575 20.52 9.36 8.62
C MET A 575 21.20 10.75 8.61
N ARG A 576 20.83 11.62 7.65
CA ARG A 576 21.35 12.99 7.61
C ARG A 576 20.78 13.84 8.74
N LYS A 577 19.46 13.78 8.94
CA LYS A 577 18.75 14.57 9.96
C LYS A 577 19.29 14.30 11.36
N TYR A 578 19.56 13.05 11.68
CA TYR A 578 20.01 12.61 13.01
C TYR A 578 21.49 12.21 13.07
N ALA A 579 22.32 12.67 12.12
CA ALA A 579 23.73 12.27 12.03
C ALA A 579 24.51 12.44 13.36
N VAL A 580 24.39 13.60 14.01
CA VAL A 580 25.05 13.89 15.30
C VAL A 580 24.54 12.96 16.40
N LEU A 581 23.24 12.71 16.45
CA LEU A 581 22.64 11.81 17.44
C LEU A 581 23.08 10.36 17.23
N ILE A 582 23.17 9.92 15.98
CA ILE A 582 23.66 8.58 15.62
C ILE A 582 25.11 8.40 16.08
N GLU A 583 25.98 9.37 15.82
CA GLU A 583 27.37 9.31 16.26
C GLU A 583 27.49 9.23 17.79
N SER A 584 26.65 9.95 18.53
CA SER A 584 26.65 9.92 19.99
C SER A 584 26.37 8.52 20.58
N LEU A 585 25.67 7.64 19.85
CA LEU A 585 25.43 6.26 20.28
C LEU A 585 26.69 5.41 20.30
N TYR A 586 27.77 5.81 19.62
CA TYR A 586 29.00 5.05 19.46
C TYR A 586 30.21 5.65 20.17
N VAL A 587 30.10 6.88 20.69
CA VAL A 587 31.17 7.50 21.48
C VAL A 587 31.25 6.80 22.84
N ASN A 588 32.43 6.28 23.20
CA ASN A 588 32.72 5.70 24.52
C ASN A 588 32.80 6.82 25.54
N ALA A 589 31.73 7.10 26.23
CA ALA A 589 31.71 7.76 27.54
C ALA A 589 30.34 7.55 28.13
N GLY A 590 30.27 7.00 29.33
CA GLY A 590 29.17 6.94 30.30
C GLY A 590 27.90 7.76 30.08
N PHE A 591 27.21 7.58 28.95
CA PHE A 591 25.92 8.21 28.64
C PHE A 591 24.85 7.14 28.47
N SER A 592 24.37 6.63 29.62
CA SER A 592 22.96 6.29 29.70
C SER A 592 22.18 7.62 29.61
N ALA A 593 21.40 7.80 28.54
CA ALA A 593 20.34 8.80 28.44
C ALA A 593 20.63 10.19 29.05
N LYS A 594 21.46 11.00 28.40
CA LYS A 594 21.48 12.44 28.64
C LYS A 594 21.62 13.18 27.30
N VAL A 595 20.50 13.42 26.66
CA VAL A 595 20.20 14.65 25.86
C VAL A 595 18.69 14.80 25.80
#